data_91a9d689bc71bc7a99e4cfa82c4ed1f6
#
_entry.id   91a9d689bc71bc7a99e4cfa82c4ed1f6
#
_cell.length_a   1.000
_cell.length_b   1.000
_cell.length_c   1.000
_cell.angle_alpha   90.00
_cell.angle_beta   90.00
_cell.angle_gamma   90.00
#
_symmetry.space_group_name_H-M   'P 1'
#
loop_
_entity.id
_entity.type
_entity.pdbx_description
1 polymer ?
#
loop_
_entity_poly.entity_id
_entity_poly.type
_entity_poly.pdbx_seq_one_letter_code
_entity_poly.pdbx_strand_id
1 'polypeptide(L)'
;TTHGGRMAEHAASWKQAGLHQVNVSIDSLDPRQFAAITGQDKLKQVLAGLDAAVEAGLDVKVNSVLLNDFSDARLNRFLEWLKTMPVTLRFIELMETGDTTSFFKAQHQGGTPLKQTLIDAGWQPMVRRKDAGPAQEFFHPDYAGKIGLIMPYSKDFCKSCNRLRVAANGKLHLCLFSEHGIDMRHLLAEQDVVGLQQFLVECLGEKHATHFLHEGNTGATKHLAMLGG
;
A
#
# COMPACT_ATOMS: atom_id res chain seq x y z
N THR A 1 -6.93 3.73 -5.24
CA THR A 1 -6.02 2.70 -5.80
C THR A 1 -6.48 2.30 -7.19
N THR A 2 -5.56 2.09 -8.11
CA THR A 2 -5.85 1.77 -9.53
C THR A 2 -4.74 0.91 -10.14
N HIS A 3 -5.07 0.18 -11.21
CA HIS A 3 -4.08 -0.49 -12.08
C HIS A 3 -3.40 0.50 -13.05
N GLY A 4 -3.84 1.77 -13.10
CA GLY A 4 -3.28 2.78 -13.98
C GLY A 4 -3.76 2.80 -15.43
N GLY A 5 -4.47 1.80 -15.90
CA GLY A 5 -4.81 1.66 -17.33
C GLY A 5 -5.67 2.78 -17.93
N ARG A 6 -6.39 3.56 -17.13
CA ARG A 6 -7.20 4.70 -17.58
C ARG A 6 -6.77 6.04 -16.99
N MET A 7 -5.62 6.08 -16.33
CA MET A 7 -5.16 7.30 -15.65
C MET A 7 -4.86 8.44 -16.62
N ALA A 8 -4.27 8.16 -17.78
CA ALA A 8 -3.97 9.18 -18.78
C ALA A 8 -5.23 9.96 -19.23
N GLU A 9 -6.37 9.26 -19.32
CA GLU A 9 -7.65 9.87 -19.72
C GLU A 9 -8.30 10.69 -18.61
N HIS A 10 -8.10 10.32 -17.35
CA HIS A 10 -8.90 10.81 -16.24
C HIS A 10 -8.15 11.62 -15.19
N ALA A 11 -6.83 11.64 -15.19
CA ALA A 11 -6.03 12.28 -14.12
C ALA A 11 -6.44 13.74 -13.88
N ALA A 12 -6.57 14.52 -14.95
CA ALA A 12 -6.96 15.92 -14.86
C ALA A 12 -8.38 16.10 -14.29
N SER A 13 -9.35 15.30 -14.76
CA SER A 13 -10.72 15.36 -14.26
C SER A 13 -10.84 14.90 -12.80
N TRP A 14 -10.06 13.90 -12.39
CA TRP A 14 -9.99 13.49 -10.99
C TRP A 14 -9.43 14.59 -10.10
N LYS A 15 -8.38 15.28 -10.56
CA LYS A 15 -7.82 16.42 -9.82
C LYS A 15 -8.85 17.55 -9.66
N GLN A 16 -9.57 17.89 -10.74
CA GLN A 16 -10.64 18.89 -10.71
C GLN A 16 -11.79 18.50 -9.77
N ALA A 17 -12.11 17.18 -9.70
CA ALA A 17 -13.10 16.65 -8.77
C ALA A 17 -12.61 16.61 -7.31
N GLY A 18 -11.40 17.09 -7.01
CA GLY A 18 -10.86 17.16 -5.65
C GLY A 18 -10.03 15.96 -5.22
N LEU A 19 -9.63 15.05 -6.13
CA LEU A 19 -8.70 13.98 -5.78
C LEU A 19 -7.32 14.58 -5.46
N HIS A 20 -6.74 14.19 -4.34
CA HIS A 20 -5.42 14.67 -3.92
C HIS A 20 -4.31 13.66 -4.22
N GLN A 21 -4.60 12.37 -4.07
CA GLN A 21 -3.62 11.30 -4.15
C GLN A 21 -4.14 10.09 -4.90
N VAL A 22 -3.27 9.42 -5.63
CA VAL A 22 -3.55 8.13 -6.29
C VAL A 22 -2.49 7.10 -5.93
N ASN A 23 -2.91 5.85 -5.70
CA ASN A 23 -2.01 4.71 -5.54
C ASN A 23 -2.09 3.84 -6.79
N VAL A 24 -0.94 3.48 -7.35
CA VAL A 24 -0.82 2.65 -8.56
C VAL A 24 0.03 1.43 -8.27
N SER A 25 -0.36 0.27 -8.75
CA SER A 25 0.41 -0.97 -8.59
C SER A 25 1.33 -1.17 -9.78
N ILE A 26 2.65 -1.20 -9.54
CA ILE A 26 3.67 -1.50 -10.55
C ILE A 26 4.76 -2.35 -9.89
N ASP A 27 4.72 -3.65 -10.13
CA ASP A 27 5.66 -4.58 -9.55
C ASP A 27 6.99 -4.66 -10.32
N SER A 28 7.03 -4.20 -11.57
CA SER A 28 8.24 -4.15 -12.38
C SER A 28 8.19 -3.04 -13.43
N LEU A 29 9.34 -2.42 -13.71
CA LEU A 29 9.57 -1.51 -14.85
C LEU A 29 10.14 -2.25 -16.08
N ASP A 30 10.30 -3.57 -16.02
CA ASP A 30 10.60 -4.41 -17.18
C ASP A 30 9.29 -4.86 -17.84
N PRO A 31 9.06 -4.58 -19.13
CA PRO A 31 7.78 -4.92 -19.78
C PRO A 31 7.46 -6.41 -19.78
N ARG A 32 8.48 -7.27 -19.94
CA ARG A 32 8.29 -8.73 -19.95
C ARG A 32 7.92 -9.24 -18.56
N GLN A 33 8.63 -8.74 -17.53
CA GLN A 33 8.36 -9.11 -16.14
C GLN A 33 7.00 -8.54 -15.69
N PHE A 34 6.68 -7.29 -16.04
CA PHE A 34 5.37 -6.70 -15.76
C PHE A 34 4.24 -7.53 -16.40
N ALA A 35 4.38 -7.94 -17.68
CA ALA A 35 3.39 -8.77 -18.34
C ALA A 35 3.27 -10.17 -17.69
N ALA A 36 4.39 -10.76 -17.27
CA ALA A 36 4.39 -12.05 -16.57
C ALA A 36 3.66 -11.99 -15.22
N ILE A 37 3.83 -10.89 -14.45
CA ILE A 37 3.19 -10.71 -13.14
C ILE A 37 1.71 -10.37 -13.30
N THR A 38 1.36 -9.45 -14.20
CA THR A 38 0.01 -8.90 -14.32
C THR A 38 -0.89 -9.64 -15.31
N GLY A 39 -0.31 -10.49 -16.14
CA GLY A 39 -1.02 -11.11 -17.28
C GLY A 39 -1.34 -10.14 -18.43
N GLN A 40 -0.79 -8.91 -18.42
CA GLN A 40 -1.13 -7.88 -19.40
C GLN A 40 0.10 -7.07 -19.84
N ASP A 41 0.29 -6.90 -21.14
CA ASP A 41 1.32 -6.03 -21.73
C ASP A 41 0.84 -4.57 -21.79
N LYS A 42 0.74 -3.92 -20.62
CA LYS A 42 0.23 -2.55 -20.49
C LYS A 42 1.16 -1.59 -19.75
N LEU A 43 2.42 -1.97 -19.50
CA LEU A 43 3.34 -1.13 -18.74
C LEU A 43 3.46 0.28 -19.35
N LYS A 44 3.62 0.40 -20.66
CA LYS A 44 3.72 1.70 -21.33
C LYS A 44 2.50 2.58 -21.08
N GLN A 45 1.29 2.00 -21.12
CA GLN A 45 0.04 2.71 -20.84
C GLN A 45 -0.04 3.17 -19.38
N VAL A 46 0.40 2.32 -18.45
CA VAL A 46 0.41 2.64 -17.03
C VAL A 46 1.41 3.77 -16.73
N LEU A 47 2.60 3.74 -17.33
CA LEU A 47 3.61 4.80 -17.17
C LEU A 47 3.12 6.13 -17.76
N ALA A 48 2.51 6.14 -18.94
CA ALA A 48 1.89 7.35 -19.49
C ALA A 48 0.77 7.89 -18.59
N GLY A 49 0.03 6.99 -17.91
CA GLY A 49 -0.95 7.39 -16.90
C GLY A 49 -0.33 8.02 -15.65
N LEU A 50 0.85 7.54 -15.23
CA LEU A 50 1.62 8.13 -14.14
C LEU A 50 2.08 9.55 -14.49
N ASP A 51 2.65 9.73 -15.68
CA ASP A 51 3.10 11.05 -16.15
C ASP A 51 1.92 12.03 -16.13
N ALA A 52 0.77 11.64 -16.69
CA ALA A 52 -0.43 12.49 -16.67
C ALA A 52 -0.94 12.80 -15.25
N ALA A 53 -0.81 11.86 -14.30
CA ALA A 53 -1.21 12.10 -12.91
C ALA A 53 -0.27 13.09 -12.21
N VAL A 54 1.04 12.98 -12.44
CA VAL A 54 2.04 13.91 -11.92
C VAL A 54 1.84 15.32 -12.54
N GLU A 55 1.64 15.39 -13.85
CA GLU A 55 1.36 16.66 -14.56
C GLU A 55 0.07 17.34 -14.05
N ALA A 56 -0.95 16.55 -13.73
CA ALA A 56 -2.18 17.05 -13.13
C ALA A 56 -2.01 17.51 -11.67
N GLY A 57 -0.84 17.34 -11.06
CA GLY A 57 -0.55 17.72 -9.68
C GLY A 57 -1.16 16.79 -8.64
N LEU A 58 -1.38 15.53 -8.97
CA LEU A 58 -1.75 14.50 -8.01
C LEU A 58 -0.50 14.01 -7.24
N ASP A 59 -0.64 13.73 -5.94
CA ASP A 59 0.35 12.97 -5.18
C ASP A 59 0.27 11.49 -5.62
N VAL A 60 1.34 11.00 -6.25
CA VAL A 60 1.36 9.65 -6.80
C VAL A 60 2.20 8.71 -5.94
N LYS A 61 1.59 7.62 -5.50
CA LYS A 61 2.26 6.53 -4.79
C LYS A 61 2.21 5.26 -5.63
N VAL A 62 3.38 4.69 -5.87
CA VAL A 62 3.53 3.44 -6.62
C VAL A 62 3.80 2.30 -5.64
N ASN A 63 2.99 1.25 -5.70
CA ASN A 63 3.16 0.06 -4.89
C ASN A 63 3.84 -1.05 -5.68
N SER A 64 4.85 -1.67 -5.09
CA SER A 64 5.54 -2.86 -5.61
C SER A 64 5.68 -3.87 -4.49
N VAL A 65 5.24 -5.10 -4.70
CA VAL A 65 5.35 -6.18 -3.70
C VAL A 65 6.75 -6.77 -3.77
N LEU A 66 7.37 -6.95 -2.59
CA LEU A 66 8.64 -7.65 -2.43
C LEU A 66 8.39 -9.16 -2.46
N LEU A 67 8.91 -9.82 -3.48
CA LEU A 67 8.92 -11.27 -3.62
C LEU A 67 10.37 -11.77 -3.59
N ASN A 68 10.56 -13.08 -3.41
CA ASN A 68 11.88 -13.68 -3.30
C ASN A 68 12.75 -13.53 -4.58
N ASP A 69 12.14 -13.21 -5.71
CA ASP A 69 12.82 -12.92 -6.99
C ASP A 69 13.23 -11.44 -7.15
N PHE A 70 13.02 -10.62 -6.12
CA PHE A 70 13.37 -9.20 -6.16
C PHE A 70 14.90 -9.03 -6.15
N SER A 71 15.47 -8.73 -7.30
CA SER A 71 16.92 -8.62 -7.52
C SER A 71 17.43 -7.18 -7.44
N ASP A 72 18.75 -7.04 -7.23
CA ASP A 72 19.44 -5.74 -7.29
C ASP A 72 19.23 -5.05 -8.65
N ALA A 73 19.20 -5.80 -9.74
CA ALA A 73 18.92 -5.25 -11.06
C ALA A 73 17.53 -4.63 -11.15
N ARG A 74 16.53 -5.23 -10.50
CA ARG A 74 15.17 -4.68 -10.42
C ARG A 74 15.14 -3.43 -9.54
N LEU A 75 15.82 -3.45 -8.39
CA LEU A 75 15.98 -2.28 -7.53
C LEU A 75 16.63 -1.12 -8.28
N ASN A 76 17.80 -1.36 -8.94
CA ASN A 76 18.51 -0.33 -9.66
C ASN A 76 17.68 0.30 -10.77
N ARG A 77 16.84 -0.47 -11.48
CA ARG A 77 15.91 0.07 -12.49
C ARG A 77 14.87 1.02 -11.88
N PHE A 78 14.33 0.70 -10.72
CA PHE A 78 13.45 1.60 -10.00
C PHE A 78 14.19 2.85 -9.49
N LEU A 79 15.41 2.70 -8.99
CA LEU A 79 16.22 3.83 -8.53
C LEU A 79 16.54 4.79 -9.68
N GLU A 80 16.97 4.30 -10.84
CA GLU A 80 17.21 5.15 -12.00
C GLU A 80 15.94 5.91 -12.41
N TRP A 81 14.79 5.24 -12.41
CA TRP A 81 13.51 5.88 -12.70
C TRP A 81 13.13 6.98 -11.68
N LEU A 82 13.40 6.76 -10.39
CA LEU A 82 13.11 7.72 -9.31
C LEU A 82 13.99 8.98 -9.37
N LYS A 83 15.11 8.97 -10.09
CA LYS A 83 15.93 10.18 -10.24
C LYS A 83 15.15 11.35 -10.83
N THR A 84 14.23 11.06 -11.73
CA THR A 84 13.45 12.08 -12.46
C THR A 84 11.95 12.04 -12.13
N MET A 85 11.44 10.92 -11.63
CA MET A 85 10.01 10.74 -11.37
C MET A 85 9.66 11.12 -9.92
N PRO A 86 8.89 12.19 -9.68
CA PRO A 86 8.58 12.71 -8.35
C PRO A 86 7.42 11.95 -7.67
N VAL A 87 7.57 10.64 -7.52
CA VAL A 87 6.56 9.77 -6.89
C VAL A 87 7.10 9.15 -5.60
N THR A 88 6.23 8.61 -4.76
CA THR A 88 6.65 7.76 -3.65
C THR A 88 6.52 6.29 -4.05
N LEU A 89 7.65 5.64 -4.37
CA LEU A 89 7.68 4.19 -4.60
C LEU A 89 7.66 3.45 -3.27
N ARG A 90 6.67 2.57 -3.08
CA ARG A 90 6.52 1.79 -1.84
C ARG A 90 6.76 0.32 -2.11
N PHE A 91 7.78 -0.23 -1.49
CA PHE A 91 8.00 -1.66 -1.43
C PHE A 91 7.23 -2.25 -0.26
N ILE A 92 6.44 -3.27 -0.53
CA ILE A 92 5.52 -3.87 0.44
C ILE A 92 5.92 -5.33 0.63
N GLU A 93 6.25 -5.73 1.85
CA GLU A 93 6.40 -7.15 2.18
C GLU A 93 5.12 -7.90 1.86
N LEU A 94 5.24 -9.06 1.24
CA LEU A 94 4.12 -9.94 0.98
C LEU A 94 3.45 -10.31 2.31
N MET A 95 2.14 -10.12 2.38
CA MET A 95 1.35 -10.45 3.56
C MET A 95 0.63 -11.79 3.35
N GLU A 96 0.71 -12.67 4.34
CA GLU A 96 -0.04 -13.91 4.32
C GLU A 96 -1.54 -13.63 4.43
N THR A 97 -2.33 -14.31 3.60
CA THR A 97 -3.79 -14.33 3.66
C THR A 97 -4.28 -15.78 3.56
N GLY A 98 -5.52 -16.04 3.99
CA GLY A 98 -6.04 -17.41 4.09
C GLY A 98 -5.92 -18.24 2.81
N ASP A 99 -6.04 -17.61 1.64
CA ASP A 99 -5.99 -18.30 0.35
C ASP A 99 -4.56 -18.40 -0.24
N THR A 100 -3.53 -17.80 0.39
CA THR A 100 -2.21 -17.65 -0.20
C THR A 100 -1.05 -18.25 0.59
N THR A 101 -1.33 -19.09 1.59
CA THR A 101 -0.29 -19.64 2.50
C THR A 101 0.87 -20.32 1.78
N SER A 102 0.61 -21.15 0.76
CA SER A 102 1.67 -21.82 -0.02
C SER A 102 2.48 -20.84 -0.84
N PHE A 103 1.83 -19.87 -1.49
CA PHE A 103 2.48 -18.80 -2.23
C PHE A 103 3.32 -17.92 -1.31
N PHE A 104 2.76 -17.55 -0.15
CA PHE A 104 3.47 -16.78 0.87
C PHE A 104 4.76 -17.49 1.31
N LYS A 105 4.69 -18.76 1.68
CA LYS A 105 5.88 -19.54 2.09
C LYS A 105 6.95 -19.61 1.01
N ALA A 106 6.56 -19.65 -0.26
CA ALA A 106 7.49 -19.73 -1.39
C ALA A 106 8.08 -18.37 -1.77
N GLN A 107 7.34 -17.27 -1.58
CA GLN A 107 7.66 -15.97 -2.17
C GLN A 107 7.94 -14.86 -1.16
N HIS A 108 7.67 -15.05 0.13
CA HIS A 108 7.90 -14.01 1.13
C HIS A 108 9.38 -13.67 1.27
N GLN A 109 9.66 -12.38 1.20
CA GLN A 109 10.96 -11.77 1.47
C GLN A 109 10.75 -10.59 2.42
N GLY A 110 11.52 -10.56 3.53
CA GLY A 110 11.49 -9.44 4.47
C GLY A 110 12.14 -8.18 3.90
N GLY A 111 11.65 -7.01 4.29
CA GLY A 111 12.17 -5.72 3.80
C GLY A 111 13.41 -5.22 4.51
N THR A 112 13.86 -5.86 5.60
CA THR A 112 15.02 -5.41 6.37
C THR A 112 16.32 -5.35 5.56
N PRO A 113 16.68 -6.33 4.71
CA PRO A 113 17.85 -6.22 3.85
C PRO A 113 17.76 -5.04 2.89
N LEU A 114 16.61 -4.84 2.25
CA LEU A 114 16.40 -3.69 1.36
C LEU A 114 16.55 -2.36 2.12
N LYS A 115 16.00 -2.27 3.33
CA LYS A 115 16.17 -1.08 4.18
C LYS A 115 17.65 -0.79 4.43
N GLN A 116 18.45 -1.80 4.74
CA GLN A 116 19.89 -1.62 4.96
C GLN A 116 20.59 -1.15 3.68
N THR A 117 20.30 -1.79 2.54
CA THR A 117 20.83 -1.37 1.24
C THR A 117 20.55 0.10 0.94
N LEU A 118 19.34 0.58 1.22
CA LEU A 118 18.98 1.98 1.02
C LEU A 118 19.78 2.92 1.94
N ILE A 119 19.92 2.58 3.22
CA ILE A 119 20.70 3.37 4.18
C ILE A 119 22.18 3.45 3.75
N ASP A 120 22.76 2.32 3.37
CA ASP A 120 24.15 2.24 2.91
C ASP A 120 24.38 3.03 1.62
N ALA A 121 23.34 3.17 0.78
CA ALA A 121 23.32 3.98 -0.43
C ALA A 121 22.99 5.48 -0.17
N GLY A 122 22.91 5.93 1.08
CA GLY A 122 22.70 7.34 1.45
C GLY A 122 21.26 7.80 1.59
N TRP A 123 20.28 6.90 1.47
CA TRP A 123 18.88 7.24 1.70
C TRP A 123 18.62 7.53 3.18
N GLN A 124 17.96 8.64 3.48
CA GLN A 124 17.73 9.12 4.84
C GLN A 124 16.27 8.90 5.24
N PRO A 125 16.03 8.31 6.43
CA PRO A 125 14.67 8.11 6.90
C PRO A 125 13.99 9.45 7.20
N MET A 126 12.75 9.57 6.77
CA MET A 126 11.91 10.73 7.04
C MET A 126 11.17 10.56 8.37
N VAL A 127 11.00 11.68 9.09
CA VAL A 127 10.16 11.70 10.29
C VAL A 127 8.70 11.46 9.89
N ARG A 128 8.10 10.45 10.49
CA ARG A 128 6.71 10.08 10.20
C ARG A 128 5.74 11.08 10.80
N ARG A 129 4.83 11.59 9.99
CA ARG A 129 3.71 12.43 10.45
C ARG A 129 2.66 11.56 11.16
N LYS A 130 1.89 12.14 12.07
CA LYS A 130 0.82 11.43 12.81
C LYS A 130 -0.28 10.87 11.90
N ASP A 131 -0.58 11.58 10.80
CA ASP A 131 -1.58 11.23 9.79
C ASP A 131 -1.01 10.32 8.65
N ALA A 132 0.28 10.03 8.68
CA ALA A 132 0.94 9.24 7.65
C ALA A 132 0.45 7.78 7.60
N GLY A 133 0.59 7.19 6.42
CA GLY A 133 0.35 5.76 6.19
C GLY A 133 1.36 4.85 6.89
N PRO A 134 1.27 3.53 6.69
CA PRO A 134 2.12 2.55 7.37
C PRO A 134 3.56 2.50 6.84
N ALA A 135 3.87 3.20 5.75
CA ALA A 135 5.20 3.19 5.15
C ALA A 135 6.21 3.99 5.99
N GLN A 136 7.38 3.44 6.21
CA GLN A 136 8.57 4.21 6.57
C GLN A 136 9.13 4.82 5.29
N GLU A 137 9.10 6.14 5.17
CA GLU A 137 9.56 6.85 3.98
C GLU A 137 11.03 7.28 4.12
N PHE A 138 11.72 7.29 2.98
CA PHE A 138 13.12 7.68 2.82
C PHE A 138 13.24 8.66 1.66
N PHE A 139 14.14 9.62 1.80
CA PHE A 139 14.51 10.55 0.72
C PHE A 139 16.02 10.49 0.46
N HIS A 140 16.41 10.90 -0.72
CA HIS A 140 17.81 11.09 -1.11
C HIS A 140 17.94 12.37 -1.94
N PRO A 141 18.95 13.23 -1.72
CA PRO A 141 19.04 14.54 -2.37
C PRO A 141 19.14 14.47 -3.91
N ASP A 142 19.71 13.39 -4.44
CA ASP A 142 19.91 13.20 -5.89
C ASP A 142 18.71 12.58 -6.61
N TYR A 143 17.57 12.38 -5.91
CA TYR A 143 16.38 11.77 -6.45
C TYR A 143 15.16 12.68 -6.32
N ALA A 144 14.39 12.81 -7.39
CA ALA A 144 13.11 13.53 -7.35
C ALA A 144 12.03 12.77 -6.56
N GLY A 145 12.08 11.45 -6.61
CA GLY A 145 11.13 10.56 -5.92
C GLY A 145 11.60 10.15 -4.53
N LYS A 146 10.72 9.45 -3.82
CA LYS A 146 10.94 8.91 -2.48
C LYS A 146 10.73 7.41 -2.47
N ILE A 147 11.29 6.73 -1.47
CA ILE A 147 11.05 5.31 -1.23
C ILE A 147 10.31 5.14 0.08
N GLY A 148 9.30 4.27 0.10
CA GLY A 148 8.58 3.85 1.29
C GLY A 148 8.72 2.34 1.50
N LEU A 149 8.88 1.90 2.73
CA LEU A 149 8.89 0.48 3.10
C LEU A 149 7.68 0.18 3.98
N ILE A 150 6.86 -0.79 3.56
CA ILE A 150 5.74 -1.31 4.35
C ILE A 150 6.14 -2.73 4.78
N MET A 151 6.52 -2.87 6.05
CA MET A 151 7.07 -4.09 6.63
C MET A 151 6.17 -4.60 7.76
N PRO A 152 5.05 -5.30 7.43
CA PRO A 152 4.07 -5.75 8.43
C PRO A 152 4.66 -6.66 9.50
N TYR A 153 5.71 -7.42 9.16
CA TYR A 153 6.37 -8.34 10.08
C TYR A 153 7.44 -7.67 10.96
N SER A 154 7.65 -6.34 10.85
CA SER A 154 8.54 -5.63 11.76
C SER A 154 7.90 -5.42 13.13
N LYS A 155 8.71 -5.50 14.19
CA LYS A 155 8.29 -5.46 15.60
C LYS A 155 7.38 -4.27 15.97
N ASP A 156 7.61 -3.12 15.35
CA ASP A 156 6.94 -1.87 15.72
C ASP A 156 5.86 -1.42 14.73
N PHE A 157 5.56 -2.23 13.73
CA PHE A 157 4.63 -1.87 12.64
C PHE A 157 3.25 -1.45 13.16
N CYS A 158 2.70 -2.19 14.12
CA CYS A 158 1.36 -1.95 14.64
C CYS A 158 1.28 -0.79 15.65
N LYS A 159 2.37 -0.42 16.31
CA LYS A 159 2.38 0.61 17.37
C LYS A 159 1.80 1.96 16.92
N SER A 160 1.94 2.29 15.66
CA SER A 160 1.49 3.55 15.10
C SER A 160 0.38 3.37 14.05
N CYS A 161 -0.32 2.23 14.07
CA CYS A 161 -1.37 1.94 13.12
C CYS A 161 -2.66 2.71 13.45
N ASN A 162 -3.00 3.66 12.58
CA ASN A 162 -4.20 4.50 12.65
C ASN A 162 -5.29 4.06 11.64
N ARG A 163 -5.28 2.79 11.19
CA ARG A 163 -6.16 2.32 10.12
C ARG A 163 -7.41 1.64 10.64
N LEU A 164 -8.52 2.02 10.05
CA LEU A 164 -9.80 1.32 10.09
C LEU A 164 -10.19 1.00 8.65
N ARG A 165 -11.00 -0.01 8.44
CA ARG A 165 -11.55 -0.37 7.13
C ARG A 165 -13.03 -0.64 7.23
N VAL A 166 -13.75 -0.20 6.22
CA VAL A 166 -15.16 -0.51 6.05
C VAL A 166 -15.28 -1.39 4.81
N ALA A 167 -15.77 -2.60 4.99
CA ALA A 167 -16.03 -3.50 3.89
C ALA A 167 -17.31 -3.11 3.15
N ALA A 168 -17.45 -3.53 1.89
CA ALA A 168 -18.61 -3.22 1.06
C ALA A 168 -19.95 -3.71 1.67
N ASN A 169 -19.90 -4.68 2.57
CA ASN A 169 -21.06 -5.19 3.30
C ASN A 169 -21.43 -4.38 4.57
N GLY A 170 -20.83 -3.20 4.77
CA GLY A 170 -21.09 -2.31 5.91
C GLY A 170 -20.51 -2.78 7.23
N LYS A 171 -19.50 -3.64 7.22
CA LYS A 171 -18.77 -4.05 8.42
C LYS A 171 -17.51 -3.25 8.63
N LEU A 172 -17.26 -2.83 9.87
CA LEU A 172 -16.05 -2.18 10.32
C LEU A 172 -15.00 -3.23 10.70
N HIS A 173 -13.80 -3.11 10.16
CA HIS A 173 -12.64 -3.91 10.54
C HIS A 173 -11.59 -3.02 11.18
N LEU A 174 -11.22 -3.31 12.41
CA LEU A 174 -10.23 -2.55 13.20
C LEU A 174 -8.79 -2.85 12.74
N CYS A 175 -8.60 -4.00 12.13
CA CYS A 175 -7.33 -4.44 11.53
C CYS A 175 -7.60 -5.12 10.19
N LEU A 176 -6.62 -5.12 9.29
CA LEU A 176 -6.66 -5.89 8.03
C LEU A 176 -6.81 -7.39 8.30
N PHE A 177 -6.27 -7.87 9.41
CA PHE A 177 -6.25 -9.27 9.83
C PHE A 177 -7.20 -9.54 10.99
N SER A 178 -8.30 -8.77 11.12
CA SER A 178 -9.35 -9.06 12.10
C SER A 178 -10.06 -10.37 11.76
N GLU A 179 -10.40 -11.15 12.77
CA GLU A 179 -11.20 -12.36 12.60
C GLU A 179 -12.64 -12.02 12.20
N HIS A 180 -13.17 -10.92 12.71
CA HIS A 180 -14.54 -10.51 12.47
C HIS A 180 -14.62 -9.02 12.13
N GLY A 181 -15.61 -8.67 11.30
CA GLY A 181 -16.03 -7.28 11.11
C GLY A 181 -17.25 -6.97 11.98
N ILE A 182 -17.27 -5.78 12.57
CA ILE A 182 -18.33 -5.27 13.44
C ILE A 182 -19.42 -4.64 12.55
N ASP A 183 -20.66 -5.04 12.70
CA ASP A 183 -21.76 -4.57 11.85
C ASP A 183 -22.21 -3.15 12.27
N MET A 184 -22.14 -2.21 11.33
CA MET A 184 -22.60 -0.84 11.54
C MET A 184 -23.69 -0.40 10.55
N ARG A 185 -24.31 -1.35 9.83
CA ARG A 185 -25.32 -1.06 8.79
C ARG A 185 -26.54 -0.33 9.34
N HIS A 186 -26.96 -0.63 10.57
CA HIS A 186 -28.09 0.04 11.21
C HIS A 186 -27.85 1.54 11.34
N LEU A 187 -26.65 1.97 11.80
CA LEU A 187 -26.28 3.39 11.92
C LEU A 187 -26.19 4.08 10.56
N LEU A 188 -25.73 3.35 9.54
CA LEU A 188 -25.64 3.88 8.17
C LEU A 188 -27.03 4.03 7.53
N ALA A 189 -27.94 3.09 7.79
CA ALA A 189 -29.31 3.13 7.26
C ALA A 189 -30.15 4.27 7.88
N GLU A 190 -29.96 4.53 9.16
CA GLU A 190 -30.65 5.59 9.91
C GLU A 190 -30.00 6.97 9.72
N GLN A 191 -28.85 7.03 9.05
CA GLN A 191 -28.03 8.25 8.88
C GLN A 191 -27.67 8.91 10.22
N ASP A 192 -27.55 8.11 11.28
CA ASP A 192 -27.21 8.57 12.62
C ASP A 192 -25.71 8.85 12.73
N VAL A 193 -25.32 10.07 12.39
CA VAL A 193 -23.91 10.52 12.43
C VAL A 193 -23.36 10.53 13.86
N VAL A 194 -24.17 10.92 14.85
CA VAL A 194 -23.73 11.00 16.24
C VAL A 194 -23.52 9.60 16.82
N GLY A 195 -24.49 8.71 16.63
CA GLY A 195 -24.36 7.31 17.03
C GLY A 195 -23.19 6.62 16.33
N LEU A 196 -22.96 6.90 15.03
CA LEU A 196 -21.81 6.38 14.32
C LEU A 196 -20.47 6.85 14.90
N GLN A 197 -20.36 8.12 15.30
CA GLN A 197 -19.15 8.65 15.92
C GLN A 197 -18.89 7.98 17.28
N GLN A 198 -19.90 7.84 18.12
CA GLN A 198 -19.79 7.17 19.41
C GLN A 198 -19.39 5.70 19.24
N PHE A 199 -20.05 4.99 18.35
CA PHE A 199 -19.74 3.60 18.01
C PHE A 199 -18.30 3.42 17.55
N LEU A 200 -17.78 4.29 16.68
CA LEU A 200 -16.39 4.23 16.23
C LEU A 200 -15.41 4.43 17.37
N VAL A 201 -15.68 5.35 18.30
CA VAL A 201 -14.84 5.58 19.47
C VAL A 201 -14.82 4.35 20.39
N GLU A 202 -15.96 3.74 20.65
CA GLU A 202 -16.09 2.51 21.44
C GLU A 202 -15.31 1.35 20.79
N CYS A 203 -15.51 1.13 19.49
CA CYS A 203 -14.79 0.10 18.75
C CYS A 203 -13.26 0.30 18.75
N LEU A 204 -12.77 1.54 18.77
CA LEU A 204 -11.33 1.80 18.85
C LEU A 204 -10.71 1.26 20.14
N GLY A 205 -11.47 1.21 21.25
CA GLY A 205 -11.05 0.60 22.50
C GLY A 205 -10.80 -0.92 22.40
N GLU A 206 -11.44 -1.59 21.43
CA GLU A 206 -11.29 -3.04 21.18
C GLU A 206 -10.16 -3.35 20.22
N LYS A 207 -9.50 -2.34 19.64
CA LYS A 207 -8.42 -2.55 18.69
C LYS A 207 -7.20 -3.17 19.35
N HIS A 208 -6.82 -4.39 18.91
CA HIS A 208 -5.62 -5.05 19.40
C HIS A 208 -4.36 -4.23 19.12
N ALA A 209 -3.39 -4.31 20.03
CA ALA A 209 -2.10 -3.63 19.91
C ALA A 209 -1.26 -4.13 18.74
N THR A 210 -1.51 -5.35 18.27
CA THR A 210 -0.81 -5.96 17.13
C THR A 210 -1.76 -6.83 16.29
N HIS A 211 -1.37 -7.10 15.04
CA HIS A 211 -1.90 -8.22 14.28
C HIS A 211 -1.14 -9.50 14.67
N PHE A 212 -1.76 -10.64 14.51
CA PHE A 212 -1.17 -11.93 14.89
C PHE A 212 -0.54 -12.70 13.71
N LEU A 213 -0.12 -11.99 12.64
CA LEU A 213 0.56 -12.61 11.49
C LEU A 213 1.86 -13.33 11.88
N HIS A 214 2.58 -12.84 12.91
CA HIS A 214 3.77 -13.51 13.43
C HIS A 214 3.48 -14.91 13.98
N GLU A 215 2.23 -15.16 14.38
CA GLU A 215 1.73 -16.43 14.91
C GLU A 215 1.02 -17.26 13.84
N GLY A 216 1.07 -16.81 12.57
CA GLY A 216 0.38 -17.45 11.45
C GLY A 216 -1.14 -17.22 11.43
N ASN A 217 -1.66 -16.30 12.25
CA ASN A 217 -3.08 -15.95 12.23
C ASN A 217 -3.33 -14.84 11.20
N THR A 218 -3.96 -15.21 10.09
CA THR A 218 -4.33 -14.28 8.99
C THR A 218 -5.71 -13.65 9.20
N GLY A 219 -6.40 -13.97 10.30
CA GLY A 219 -7.78 -13.57 10.55
C GLY A 219 -8.75 -14.12 9.49
N ALA A 220 -9.85 -13.42 9.30
CA ALA A 220 -10.86 -13.77 8.28
C ALA A 220 -10.52 -13.27 6.88
N THR A 221 -9.38 -12.61 6.68
CA THR A 221 -9.00 -12.04 5.38
C THR A 221 -8.49 -13.14 4.45
N LYS A 222 -9.34 -13.59 3.55
CA LYS A 222 -8.97 -14.58 2.52
C LYS A 222 -8.07 -13.97 1.46
N HIS A 223 -8.39 -12.76 1.02
CA HIS A 223 -7.59 -11.97 0.07
C HIS A 223 -7.76 -10.47 0.36
N LEU A 224 -6.74 -9.65 0.06
CA LEU A 224 -6.71 -8.23 0.42
C LEU A 224 -7.83 -7.40 -0.21
N ALA A 225 -8.32 -7.79 -1.40
CA ALA A 225 -9.42 -7.09 -2.08
C ALA A 225 -10.75 -7.12 -1.32
N MET A 226 -10.95 -8.03 -0.36
CA MET A 226 -12.16 -8.05 0.49
C MET A 226 -12.36 -6.76 1.28
N LEU A 227 -11.27 -6.09 1.63
CA LEU A 227 -11.25 -4.88 2.47
C LEU A 227 -10.73 -3.65 1.71
N GLY A 228 -10.85 -3.65 0.39
CA GLY A 228 -10.46 -2.53 -0.45
C GLY A 228 -8.95 -2.31 -0.54
N GLY A 229 -8.16 -3.38 -0.41
CA GLY A 229 -6.69 -3.38 -0.44
C GLY A 229 -6.08 -3.11 -1.78
#